data_1c989263c8df4d69b515a7187e6bd801
#
_entry.id   1c989263c8df4d69b515a7187e6bd801
#
_cell.length_a   1.000
_cell.length_b   1.000
_cell.length_c   1.000
_cell.angle_alpha   90.00
_cell.angle_beta   90.00
_cell.angle_gamma   90.00
#
_symmetry.space_group_name_H-M   'P 1'
#
loop_
_entity.id
_entity.type
_entity.pdbx_description
1 polymer ?
#
loop_
_entity_poly.entity_id
_entity_poly.type
_entity_poly.pdbx_seq_one_letter_code
_entity_poly.pdbx_strand_id
1 'polypeptide(L)'
;MKLQVVKNIQFTRLIKADGRLREFNFRKLGGLQEGIFSVDVADERGNRLLFKMHKEDNKWKILENHDLPSWVTSSTTVLHDKIEEVMNEHLPHQEEHEQQS
;
A
#
# COMPACT_ATOMS: atom_id res chain seq x y z
N MET A 1 20.69 -17.78 -17.38
CA MET A 1 20.03 -16.63 -16.91
C MET A 1 18.92 -16.97 -15.94
N LYS A 2 18.86 -16.23 -14.93
CA LYS A 2 17.90 -16.51 -13.95
C LYS A 2 16.61 -15.80 -14.23
N LEU A 3 15.58 -16.54 -14.29
CA LEU A 3 14.30 -15.94 -14.48
C LEU A 3 13.86 -15.24 -13.20
N GLN A 4 13.60 -13.98 -13.33
CA GLN A 4 13.20 -13.20 -12.20
C GLN A 4 11.70 -13.26 -12.07
N VAL A 5 11.24 -13.92 -11.06
CA VAL A 5 9.81 -13.96 -10.80
C VAL A 5 9.46 -12.75 -9.97
N VAL A 6 8.73 -11.84 -10.58
CA VAL A 6 8.31 -10.65 -9.89
C VAL A 6 6.94 -10.91 -9.32
N LYS A 7 6.84 -10.86 -8.01
CA LYS A 7 5.55 -11.04 -7.40
C LYS A 7 4.69 -9.82 -7.58
N ASN A 8 3.50 -10.07 -8.03
CA ASN A 8 2.50 -9.04 -8.12
C ASN A 8 1.81 -8.92 -6.77
N ILE A 9 2.16 -7.93 -6.02
CA ILE A 9 1.55 -7.74 -4.72
C ILE A 9 0.36 -6.82 -4.89
N GLN A 10 -0.81 -7.39 -4.75
CA GLN A 10 -2.06 -6.63 -4.81
C GLN A 10 -2.94 -7.12 -3.69
N PHE A 11 -3.61 -6.20 -3.05
CA PHE A 11 -4.50 -6.59 -1.96
C PHE A 11 -5.52 -5.49 -1.73
N THR A 12 -6.58 -5.85 -1.02
CA THR A 12 -7.66 -4.95 -0.69
C THR A 12 -7.87 -4.99 0.80
N ARG A 13 -8.14 -3.85 1.40
CA ARG A 13 -8.44 -3.77 2.82
C ARG A 13 -9.62 -2.84 3.04
N LEU A 14 -10.50 -3.24 3.94
CA LEU A 14 -11.57 -2.35 4.37
C LEU A 14 -11.03 -1.50 5.50
N ILE A 15 -11.10 -0.21 5.33
CA ILE A 15 -10.55 0.73 6.30
C ILE A 15 -11.62 1.76 6.61
N LYS A 16 -11.83 2.00 7.89
CA LYS A 16 -12.80 3.00 8.28
C LYS A 16 -12.22 4.38 8.03
N ALA A 17 -12.90 5.14 7.20
CA ALA A 17 -12.47 6.48 6.85
C ALA A 17 -13.70 7.35 6.70
N ASP A 18 -13.70 8.49 7.37
CA ASP A 18 -14.84 9.41 7.33
C ASP A 18 -16.12 8.72 7.77
N GLY A 19 -16.03 7.94 8.85
CA GLY A 19 -17.19 7.35 9.47
C GLY A 19 -17.76 6.11 8.80
N ARG A 20 -17.13 5.60 7.76
CA ARG A 20 -17.66 4.42 7.09
C ARG A 20 -16.52 3.55 6.58
N LEU A 21 -16.81 2.27 6.41
CA LEU A 21 -15.84 1.36 5.85
C LEU A 21 -15.71 1.59 4.37
N ARG A 22 -14.49 1.72 3.89
CA ARG A 22 -14.21 1.92 2.47
C ARG A 22 -13.19 0.90 2.03
N GLU A 23 -13.33 0.49 0.80
CA GLU A 23 -12.45 -0.53 0.23
C GLU A 23 -11.27 0.15 -0.45
N PHE A 24 -10.08 -0.02 0.13
CA PHE A 24 -8.85 0.52 -0.45
C PHE A 24 -8.14 -0.62 -1.18
N ASN A 25 -7.77 -0.37 -2.41
CA ASN A 25 -7.06 -1.33 -3.24
C ASN A 25 -5.62 -0.89 -3.38
N PHE A 26 -4.70 -1.83 -3.14
CA PHE A 26 -3.27 -1.54 -3.16
C PHE A 26 -2.60 -2.39 -4.22
N ARG A 27 -1.68 -1.80 -4.96
CA ARG A 27 -0.90 -2.54 -5.94
C ARG A 27 0.53 -2.03 -5.93
N LYS A 28 1.46 -2.94 -5.69
CA LYS A 28 2.87 -2.58 -5.70
C LYS A 28 3.33 -2.40 -7.13
N LEU A 29 3.98 -1.29 -7.39
CA LEU A 29 4.50 -1.00 -8.71
C LEU A 29 5.93 -1.51 -8.82
N GLY A 30 6.32 -1.86 -10.05
CA GLY A 30 7.66 -2.37 -10.28
C GLY A 30 8.40 -1.50 -11.28
N GLY A 31 9.54 -2.01 -11.73
CA GLY A 31 10.34 -1.30 -12.69
C GLY A 31 10.89 -0.01 -12.12
N LEU A 32 10.74 1.05 -12.87
CA LEU A 32 11.25 2.34 -12.43
C LEU A 32 10.49 2.89 -11.24
N GLN A 33 9.36 2.30 -10.92
CA GLN A 33 8.56 2.76 -9.79
C GLN A 33 8.63 1.78 -8.63
N GLU A 34 9.70 1.04 -8.56
CA GLU A 34 9.87 0.10 -7.46
C GLU A 34 9.86 0.85 -6.12
N GLY A 35 9.21 0.25 -5.13
CA GLY A 35 9.10 0.90 -3.84
C GLY A 35 7.91 1.82 -3.72
N ILE A 36 7.01 1.75 -4.69
CA ILE A 36 5.84 2.60 -4.69
C ILE A 36 4.59 1.74 -4.77
N PHE A 37 3.58 2.09 -4.01
CA PHE A 37 2.27 1.47 -4.11
C PHE A 37 1.30 2.43 -4.77
N SER A 38 0.49 1.89 -5.66
CA SER A 38 -0.65 2.62 -6.20
C SER A 38 -1.85 2.23 -5.36
N VAL A 39 -2.58 3.21 -4.88
CA VAL A 39 -3.73 2.98 -4.00
C VAL A 39 -4.93 3.66 -4.61
N ASP A 40 -6.08 3.00 -4.55
CA ASP A 40 -7.30 3.64 -5.01
C ASP A 40 -8.45 3.30 -4.08
N VAL A 41 -9.42 4.21 -4.08
CA VAL A 41 -10.61 4.08 -3.24
C VAL A 41 -11.70 4.89 -3.89
N ALA A 42 -12.95 4.46 -3.73
CA ALA A 42 -14.08 5.19 -4.30
C ALA A 42 -14.63 6.18 -3.27
N ASP A 43 -15.04 7.35 -3.74
CA ASP A 43 -15.70 8.32 -2.88
C ASP A 43 -17.20 8.04 -2.85
N GLU A 44 -17.96 8.93 -2.22
CA GLU A 44 -19.40 8.74 -2.06
C GLU A 44 -20.15 8.70 -3.37
N ARG A 45 -19.60 9.32 -4.38
CA ARG A 45 -20.25 9.38 -5.69
C ARG A 45 -19.82 8.24 -6.60
N GLY A 46 -18.92 7.38 -6.10
CA GLY A 46 -18.39 6.31 -6.93
C GLY A 46 -17.21 6.71 -7.77
N ASN A 47 -16.72 7.94 -7.60
CA ASN A 47 -15.51 8.36 -8.32
C ASN A 47 -14.31 7.69 -7.72
N ARG A 48 -13.41 7.22 -8.59
CA ARG A 48 -12.21 6.53 -8.13
C ARG A 48 -11.12 7.55 -7.84
N LEU A 49 -10.66 7.55 -6.60
CA LEU A 49 -9.53 8.38 -6.20
C LEU A 49 -8.29 7.53 -6.28
N LEU A 50 -7.29 8.01 -6.99
CA LEU A 50 -6.06 7.26 -7.19
C LEU A 50 -4.89 8.07 -6.67
N PHE A 51 -4.04 7.45 -5.87
CA PHE A 51 -2.87 8.13 -5.36
C PHE A 51 -1.75 7.11 -5.17
N LYS A 52 -0.55 7.61 -4.95
CA LYS A 52 0.61 6.74 -4.77
C LYS A 52 1.21 6.96 -3.40
N MET A 53 1.83 5.90 -2.88
CA MET A 53 2.51 5.96 -1.60
C MET A 53 3.92 5.43 -1.77
N HIS A 54 4.84 6.05 -1.07
CA HIS A 54 6.23 5.61 -1.09
C HIS A 54 6.74 5.53 0.34
N LYS A 55 7.82 4.79 0.52
CA LYS A 55 8.39 4.61 1.85
C LYS A 55 9.50 5.62 2.06
N GLU A 56 9.38 6.37 3.14
CA GLU A 56 10.37 7.38 3.49
C GLU A 56 10.56 7.33 5.00
N ASP A 57 11.81 7.17 5.44
CA ASP A 57 12.10 7.08 6.87
C ASP A 57 11.31 5.97 7.53
N ASN A 58 11.22 4.83 6.84
CA ASN A 58 10.51 3.64 7.32
C ASN A 58 9.02 3.82 7.45
N LYS A 59 8.46 4.83 6.81
CA LYS A 59 7.02 5.03 6.83
C LYS A 59 6.49 5.23 5.43
N TRP A 60 5.35 4.60 5.17
CA TRP A 60 4.68 4.79 3.90
C TRP A 60 3.91 6.09 3.94
N LYS A 61 4.18 6.96 3.02
CA LYS A 61 3.59 8.28 2.95
C LYS A 61 2.97 8.50 1.58
N ILE A 62 1.93 9.32 1.55
CA ILE A 62 1.27 9.65 0.30
C ILE A 62 2.15 10.63 -0.47
N LEU A 63 2.42 10.29 -1.72
CA LEU A 63 3.11 11.18 -2.61
C LEU A 63 2.24 12.32 -3.03
N GLU A 64 2.22 13.28 -3.32
CA GLU A 64 1.36 14.31 -3.89
C GLU A 64 -0.07 14.16 -3.42
N ASN A 65 -0.42 14.88 -2.40
CA ASN A 65 -1.75 14.71 -1.81
C ASN A 65 -2.65 15.93 -1.98
N HIS A 66 -2.32 16.84 -2.90
CA HIS A 66 -3.02 18.11 -2.91
C HIS A 66 -4.46 18.04 -3.43
N ASP A 67 -4.83 17.00 -4.12
CA ASP A 67 -6.20 16.88 -4.62
C ASP A 67 -6.99 15.80 -3.89
N LEU A 68 -6.50 15.34 -2.77
CA LEU A 68 -7.15 14.27 -2.04
C LEU A 68 -7.98 14.82 -0.90
N PRO A 69 -9.14 14.21 -0.63
CA PRO A 69 -9.94 14.66 0.51
C PRO A 69 -9.23 14.35 1.82
N SER A 70 -9.60 15.07 2.86
CA SER A 70 -8.92 14.93 4.13
C SER A 70 -9.07 13.54 4.73
N TRP A 71 -10.19 12.85 4.43
CA TRP A 71 -10.35 11.50 4.99
C TRP A 71 -9.38 10.51 4.38
N VAL A 72 -8.80 10.82 3.21
CA VAL A 72 -7.73 10.01 2.65
C VAL A 72 -6.40 10.37 3.31
N THR A 73 -6.07 11.66 3.34
CA THR A 73 -4.77 12.06 3.88
C THR A 73 -4.66 11.77 5.38
N SER A 74 -5.77 11.81 6.10
CA SER A 74 -5.72 11.50 7.53
C SER A 74 -5.65 9.99 7.77
N SER A 75 -5.80 9.17 6.74
CA SER A 75 -5.70 7.72 6.88
C SER A 75 -4.29 7.19 6.66
N THR A 76 -3.31 8.06 6.48
CA THR A 76 -1.96 7.65 6.10
C THR A 76 -1.38 6.61 7.05
N THR A 77 -1.57 6.79 8.35
CA THR A 77 -1.02 5.84 9.32
C THR A 77 -1.63 4.46 9.17
N VAL A 78 -2.95 4.41 8.98
CA VAL A 78 -3.61 3.12 8.80
C VAL A 78 -3.16 2.48 7.49
N LEU A 79 -3.03 3.27 6.43
CA LEU A 79 -2.57 2.74 5.15
C LEU A 79 -1.16 2.19 5.30
N HIS A 80 -0.29 2.89 6.00
CA HIS A 80 1.04 2.40 6.28
C HIS A 80 0.99 1.04 6.98
N ASP A 81 0.15 0.92 8.01
CA ASP A 81 0.05 -0.32 8.76
C ASP A 81 -0.38 -1.47 7.86
N LYS A 82 -1.34 -1.23 6.97
CA LYS A 82 -1.83 -2.29 6.10
C LYS A 82 -0.77 -2.72 5.10
N ILE A 83 -0.02 -1.79 4.55
CA ILE A 83 1.05 -2.13 3.63
C ILE A 83 2.12 -2.95 4.36
N GLU A 84 2.49 -2.52 5.57
CA GLU A 84 3.51 -3.24 6.32
C GLU A 84 3.05 -4.65 6.68
N GLU A 85 1.79 -4.82 7.02
CA GLU A 85 1.26 -6.15 7.31
C GLU A 85 1.47 -7.09 6.13
N VAL A 86 1.09 -6.62 4.95
CA VAL A 86 1.16 -7.46 3.76
C VAL A 86 2.61 -7.67 3.34
N MET A 87 3.41 -6.63 3.40
CA MET A 87 4.81 -6.79 3.02
C MET A 87 5.53 -7.76 3.93
N ASN A 88 5.23 -7.74 5.21
CA ASN A 88 5.84 -8.67 6.15
C ASN A 88 5.43 -10.11 5.86
N GLU A 89 4.21 -10.31 5.39
CA GLU A 89 3.74 -11.64 5.03
C GLU A 89 4.44 -12.16 3.79
N HIS A 90 4.86 -11.29 2.90
CA HIS A 90 5.44 -11.70 1.64
C HIS A 90 6.96 -11.74 1.66
N LEU A 91 7.59 -11.22 2.71
CA LEU A 91 9.04 -11.27 2.82
C LEU A 91 9.45 -12.68 3.19
N PRO A 92 10.54 -13.13 2.63
CA PRO A 92 11.05 -14.44 3.05
C PRO A 92 11.42 -14.39 4.48
N HIS A 93 11.39 -15.12 5.24
CA HIS A 93 11.57 -15.01 6.57
C HIS A 93 12.65 -15.49 7.14
N GLN A 94 12.41 -14.63 6.77
CA GLN A 94 12.78 -14.83 7.05
C GLN A 94 13.17 -15.39 7.46
N GLU A 95 12.96 -15.47 7.20
CA GLU A 95 13.16 -16.00 7.46
C GLU A 95 13.52 -16.58 7.97
N GLU A 96 13.74 -16.70 8.18
CA GLU A 96 13.85 -17.20 8.61
C GLU A 96 14.46 -17.71 8.76
N HIS A 97 14.87 -17.53 8.90
CA HIS A 97 15.29 -17.91 9.01
C HIS A 97 15.88 -18.25 9.29
N GLU A 98 16.11 -18.09 9.43
CA GLU A 98 16.39 -18.23 9.64
C GLU A 98 16.70 -18.70 10.01
N GLN A 99 16.95 -18.67 10.20
CA GLN A 99 16.99 -19.00 10.57
C GLN A 99 17.24 -19.66 10.77
N GLN A 100 17.56 -19.58 10.83
CA GLN A 100 17.53 -20.14 10.98
C GLN A 100 17.79 -20.69 11.00
N SER A 101 18.25 -20.48 10.95
CA SER A 101 18.13 -21.04 11.01
C SER A 101 18.23 -21.42 11.08
#